data_d0509ca2a21c1b4034778deef8ffa46b
#
_entry.id   d0509ca2a21c1b4034778deef8ffa46b
#
_cell.length_a   1.000
_cell.length_b   1.000
_cell.length_c   1.000
_cell.angle_alpha   90.00
_cell.angle_beta   90.00
_cell.angle_gamma   90.00
#
_symmetry.space_group_name_H-M   'P 1'
#
loop_
_entity.id
_entity.type
_entity.pdbx_description
1 polymer ?
#
loop_
_entity_poly.entity_id
_entity_poly.type
_entity_poly.pdbx_seq_one_letter_code
_entity_poly.pdbx_strand_id
1 'polypeptide(L)'
;MPVPLFRRLILAALLLFPVVSATAQDPGDEAARARAVVADLMRIPGPDGIQETYKTPINGVEHWISIRGQDRANPVILFVHGGPASPLIPGLWQFQRPLEEYFTMVNYDQRGAGKTWREDHSDAVAASLRIRTYVDDLVAIAGHVRRRLGKDKLILMGHSWGTVVSMHAALERPDLFHAYVGIGQVINVRENERLSIEYGLEQARRHGNARAIAEIESILPYPGDAPLTRERIVIARKWPQYYGGLSAFRSDSTYFFGAARLSPDYDAEDRAAINAGSLFTLERLLDEFVEVDFSQVRRFPVPVVMFLGRHDYTTPAAPVEAWLREVDAPYKRAVWFERSAHMIPWEEPGRTLVSLLELVRPLATAGARAH
;
A
#
# COMPACT_ATOMS: atom_id res chain seq x y z
N MET A 1 34.57 32.13 65.80
CA MET A 1 34.49 32.53 64.37
C MET A 1 33.34 31.74 63.72
N PRO A 2 32.21 32.35 63.33
CA PRO A 2 31.10 31.67 62.74
C PRO A 2 31.21 31.63 61.23
N VAL A 3 30.88 30.47 60.63
CA VAL A 3 30.82 30.20 59.20
C VAL A 3 29.46 30.62 58.67
N PRO A 4 29.35 31.35 57.54
CA PRO A 4 28.03 31.79 57.01
C PRO A 4 27.34 30.67 56.22
N LEU A 5 26.05 30.46 56.52
CA LEU A 5 25.12 29.60 55.83
C LEU A 5 24.76 30.22 54.46
N PHE A 6 25.14 29.59 53.36
CA PHE A 6 24.65 29.88 52.03
C PHE A 6 23.27 29.22 51.82
N ARG A 7 22.20 30.03 51.88
CA ARG A 7 20.87 29.63 51.44
C ARG A 7 20.84 29.54 49.92
N ARG A 8 20.73 28.30 49.37
CA ARG A 8 20.38 28.07 47.98
C ARG A 8 18.87 28.30 47.81
N LEU A 9 18.50 29.36 47.11
CA LEU A 9 17.17 29.58 46.59
C LEU A 9 17.01 28.64 45.36
N ILE A 10 16.19 27.58 45.48
CA ILE A 10 15.71 26.80 44.35
C ILE A 10 14.48 27.55 43.82
N LEU A 11 14.64 28.21 42.68
CA LEU A 11 13.52 28.77 41.90
C LEU A 11 12.79 27.63 41.24
N ALA A 12 11.69 27.15 41.82
CA ALA A 12 10.77 26.22 41.16
C ALA A 12 9.95 27.03 40.14
N ALA A 13 10.31 26.94 38.88
CA ALA A 13 9.46 27.41 37.79
C ALA A 13 8.24 26.48 37.68
N LEU A 14 7.15 26.87 38.31
CA LEU A 14 5.83 26.29 38.11
C LEU A 14 5.39 26.63 36.68
N LEU A 15 5.52 25.65 35.76
CA LEU A 15 4.83 25.67 34.50
C LEU A 15 3.33 25.52 34.76
N LEU A 16 2.62 26.65 34.85
CA LEU A 16 1.17 26.70 34.84
C LEU A 16 0.69 26.25 33.45
N PHE A 17 0.41 24.98 33.30
CA PHE A 17 -0.42 24.53 32.20
C PHE A 17 -1.83 25.01 32.44
N PRO A 18 -2.47 25.72 31.51
CA PRO A 18 -3.87 26.06 31.65
C PRO A 18 -4.67 24.76 31.72
N VAL A 19 -5.35 24.52 32.83
CA VAL A 19 -6.37 23.47 32.91
C VAL A 19 -7.51 23.90 32.00
N VAL A 20 -7.50 23.40 30.78
CA VAL A 20 -8.65 23.54 29.88
C VAL A 20 -9.76 22.69 30.46
N SER A 21 -10.78 23.34 31.00
CA SER A 21 -12.01 22.67 31.44
C SER A 21 -12.56 21.86 30.28
N ALA A 22 -12.61 20.53 30.45
CA ALA A 22 -13.21 19.64 29.47
C ALA A 22 -14.73 19.86 29.46
N THR A 23 -15.19 20.80 28.65
CA THR A 23 -16.57 20.80 28.17
C THR A 23 -16.72 19.58 27.28
N ALA A 24 -17.82 18.84 27.39
CA ALA A 24 -18.13 17.74 26.53
C ALA A 24 -18.06 18.22 25.06
N GLN A 25 -16.97 17.86 24.37
CA GLN A 25 -16.71 18.32 23.00
C GLN A 25 -17.48 17.44 22.03
N ASP A 26 -18.03 18.06 20.98
CA ASP A 26 -18.64 17.34 19.86
C ASP A 26 -17.62 16.34 19.28
N PRO A 27 -17.95 15.04 19.14
CA PRO A 27 -17.06 14.04 18.56
C PRO A 27 -16.53 14.42 17.15
N GLY A 28 -17.27 15.26 16.40
CA GLY A 28 -16.84 15.83 15.13
C GLY A 28 -15.67 16.81 15.27
N ASP A 29 -15.64 17.62 16.35
CA ASP A 29 -14.56 18.56 16.63
C ASP A 29 -13.27 17.83 17.07
N GLU A 30 -13.37 16.75 17.82
CA GLU A 30 -12.22 15.94 18.25
C GLU A 30 -11.53 15.27 17.04
N ALA A 31 -12.30 14.67 16.14
CA ALA A 31 -11.75 14.06 14.93
C ALA A 31 -11.08 15.11 14.00
N ALA A 32 -11.62 16.31 13.91
CA ALA A 32 -11.02 17.41 13.16
C ALA A 32 -9.68 17.85 13.76
N ARG A 33 -9.60 17.97 15.09
CA ARG A 33 -8.35 18.28 15.80
C ARG A 33 -7.30 17.18 15.59
N ALA A 34 -7.69 15.92 15.68
CA ALA A 34 -6.78 14.80 15.43
C ALA A 34 -6.22 14.85 13.99
N ARG A 35 -7.06 15.11 12.98
CA ARG A 35 -6.60 15.32 11.60
C ARG A 35 -5.65 16.50 11.45
N ALA A 36 -5.87 17.59 12.17
CA ALA A 36 -4.96 18.74 12.14
C ALA A 36 -3.57 18.40 12.70
N VAL A 37 -3.51 17.61 13.78
CA VAL A 37 -2.22 17.08 14.32
C VAL A 37 -1.53 16.19 13.29
N VAL A 38 -2.26 15.28 12.67
CA VAL A 38 -1.71 14.42 11.60
C VAL A 38 -1.20 15.25 10.41
N ALA A 39 -1.97 16.28 10.00
CA ALA A 39 -1.56 17.19 8.93
C ALA A 39 -0.23 17.89 9.24
N ASP A 40 -0.08 18.38 10.49
CA ASP A 40 1.17 19.05 10.91
C ASP A 40 2.35 18.08 10.99
N LEU A 41 2.16 16.87 11.51
CA LEU A 41 3.19 15.81 11.51
C LEU A 41 3.62 15.42 10.11
N MET A 42 2.69 15.43 9.16
CA MET A 42 2.96 15.07 7.76
C MET A 42 3.48 16.22 6.93
N ARG A 43 3.59 17.43 7.48
CA ARG A 43 4.10 18.59 6.74
C ARG A 43 5.56 18.39 6.33
N ILE A 44 5.86 18.73 5.07
CA ILE A 44 7.23 18.76 4.53
C ILE A 44 7.78 20.18 4.71
N PRO A 45 8.67 20.41 5.67
CA PRO A 45 9.31 21.72 5.84
C PRO A 45 10.49 21.86 4.87
N GLY A 46 10.81 23.11 4.50
CA GLY A 46 12.01 23.46 3.74
C GLY A 46 11.78 23.71 2.26
N PRO A 47 12.71 24.43 1.63
CA PRO A 47 12.60 24.90 0.24
C PRO A 47 12.81 23.81 -0.81
N ASP A 48 13.56 22.76 -0.46
CA ASP A 48 13.88 21.66 -1.38
C ASP A 48 12.79 20.58 -1.43
N GLY A 49 11.83 20.68 -0.52
CA GLY A 49 10.73 19.74 -0.38
C GLY A 49 9.66 19.88 -1.46
N ILE A 50 8.86 18.84 -1.57
CA ILE A 50 7.62 18.80 -2.38
C ILE A 50 6.50 18.16 -1.57
N GLN A 51 5.34 18.83 -1.55
CA GLN A 51 4.11 18.32 -0.97
C GLN A 51 2.94 18.83 -1.80
N GLU A 52 2.47 17.99 -2.71
CA GLU A 52 1.42 18.33 -3.66
C GLU A 52 0.40 17.21 -3.75
N THR A 53 -0.88 17.58 -3.82
CA THR A 53 -1.97 16.68 -4.19
C THR A 53 -2.80 17.38 -5.25
N TYR A 54 -2.95 16.75 -6.42
CA TYR A 54 -3.64 17.34 -7.57
C TYR A 54 -4.31 16.26 -8.41
N LYS A 55 -5.23 16.68 -9.28
CA LYS A 55 -5.81 15.81 -10.29
C LYS A 55 -5.25 16.13 -11.68
N THR A 56 -5.19 15.13 -12.52
CA THR A 56 -4.72 15.25 -13.90
C THR A 56 -5.41 14.25 -14.83
N PRO A 57 -5.81 14.66 -16.03
CA PRO A 57 -6.46 13.76 -16.99
C PRO A 57 -5.43 12.78 -17.57
N ILE A 58 -5.70 11.49 -17.39
CA ILE A 58 -4.91 10.39 -17.96
C ILE A 58 -5.88 9.35 -18.51
N ASN A 59 -5.75 9.05 -19.80
CA ASN A 59 -6.56 8.06 -20.51
C ASN A 59 -8.08 8.23 -20.26
N GLY A 60 -8.54 9.48 -20.29
CA GLY A 60 -9.95 9.83 -20.18
C GLY A 60 -10.52 9.85 -18.75
N VAL A 61 -9.70 9.72 -17.72
CA VAL A 61 -10.11 9.81 -16.31
C VAL A 61 -9.22 10.81 -15.57
N GLU A 62 -9.81 11.60 -14.68
CA GLU A 62 -9.12 12.52 -13.78
C GLU A 62 -8.53 11.75 -12.60
N HIS A 63 -7.22 11.40 -12.70
CA HIS A 63 -6.52 10.73 -11.61
C HIS A 63 -6.04 11.71 -10.54
N TRP A 64 -6.27 11.38 -9.28
CA TRP A 64 -5.68 12.06 -8.15
C TRP A 64 -4.28 11.52 -7.86
N ILE A 65 -3.30 12.43 -7.80
CA ILE A 65 -1.87 12.13 -7.58
C ILE A 65 -1.38 12.92 -6.38
N SER A 66 -0.70 12.24 -5.46
CA SER A 66 0.02 12.84 -4.34
C SER A 66 1.52 12.66 -4.53
N ILE A 67 2.28 13.76 -4.44
CA ILE A 67 3.75 13.78 -4.52
C ILE A 67 4.29 14.38 -3.25
N ARG A 68 5.14 13.63 -2.54
CA ARG A 68 5.68 14.03 -1.24
C ARG A 68 7.14 13.61 -1.10
N GLY A 69 8.00 14.53 -0.63
CA GLY A 69 9.41 14.26 -0.35
C GLY A 69 10.12 15.47 0.21
N GLN A 70 11.10 15.27 1.08
CA GLN A 70 11.86 16.37 1.70
C GLN A 70 12.89 16.99 0.78
N ASP A 71 13.31 16.26 -0.26
CA ASP A 71 14.25 16.72 -1.26
C ASP A 71 13.82 16.22 -2.64
N ARG A 72 13.57 17.14 -3.57
CA ARG A 72 13.22 16.85 -4.98
C ARG A 72 14.34 16.13 -5.74
N ALA A 73 15.59 16.21 -5.25
CA ALA A 73 16.72 15.49 -5.83
C ALA A 73 16.67 13.99 -5.55
N ASN A 74 16.00 13.56 -4.51
CA ASN A 74 15.87 12.14 -4.14
C ASN A 74 15.32 11.27 -5.29
N PRO A 75 15.66 9.97 -5.31
CA PRO A 75 15.00 9.01 -6.20
C PRO A 75 13.49 8.98 -5.95
N VAL A 76 12.74 8.77 -7.02
CA VAL A 76 11.27 8.75 -6.96
C VAL A 76 10.76 7.32 -6.87
N ILE A 77 9.87 7.05 -5.92
CA ILE A 77 9.09 5.82 -5.84
C ILE A 77 7.67 6.12 -6.31
N LEU A 78 7.23 5.45 -7.36
CA LEU A 78 5.83 5.39 -7.77
C LEU A 78 5.19 4.16 -7.12
N PHE A 79 4.30 4.40 -6.16
CA PHE A 79 3.67 3.34 -5.38
C PHE A 79 2.26 3.05 -5.89
N VAL A 80 2.05 1.82 -6.35
CA VAL A 80 0.79 1.32 -6.92
C VAL A 80 0.03 0.55 -5.86
N HIS A 81 -1.12 1.08 -5.46
CA HIS A 81 -1.92 0.50 -4.38
C HIS A 81 -2.63 -0.80 -4.75
N GLY A 82 -3.02 -1.55 -3.72
CA GLY A 82 -3.74 -2.80 -3.80
C GLY A 82 -5.27 -2.66 -3.97
N GLY A 83 -5.96 -3.69 -3.63
CA GLY A 83 -7.42 -3.80 -3.72
C GLY A 83 -7.86 -4.96 -4.61
N PRO A 84 -8.41 -4.75 -5.81
CA PRO A 84 -8.43 -3.49 -6.58
C PRO A 84 -9.17 -2.34 -5.88
N ALA A 85 -8.82 -1.13 -6.28
CA ALA A 85 -9.43 0.12 -5.83
C ALA A 85 -9.42 0.36 -4.30
N SER A 86 -8.30 0.01 -3.64
CA SER A 86 -8.06 0.34 -2.22
C SER A 86 -6.98 1.42 -2.12
N PRO A 87 -7.34 2.72 -2.16
CA PRO A 87 -6.38 3.81 -2.25
C PRO A 87 -5.47 3.89 -1.03
N LEU A 88 -4.19 4.23 -1.23
CA LEU A 88 -3.20 4.38 -0.15
C LEU A 88 -3.18 5.79 0.44
N ILE A 89 -3.51 6.81 -0.36
CA ILE A 89 -3.40 8.23 0.04
C ILE A 89 -4.01 8.48 1.43
N PRO A 90 -5.20 7.97 1.77
CA PRO A 90 -5.79 8.23 3.09
C PRO A 90 -5.06 7.58 4.28
N GLY A 91 -4.17 6.63 4.04
CA GLY A 91 -3.42 5.89 5.08
C GLY A 91 -1.92 6.18 5.13
N LEU A 92 -1.38 7.04 4.25
CA LEU A 92 0.05 7.30 4.13
C LEU A 92 0.69 7.84 5.43
N TRP A 93 -0.07 8.58 6.22
CA TRP A 93 0.37 9.16 7.48
C TRP A 93 0.88 8.13 8.49
N GLN A 94 0.49 6.87 8.34
CA GLN A 94 0.86 5.79 9.26
C GLN A 94 2.30 5.32 9.09
N PHE A 95 2.86 5.38 7.87
CA PHE A 95 4.16 4.74 7.60
C PHE A 95 5.07 5.53 6.64
N GLN A 96 4.52 6.42 5.80
CA GLN A 96 5.27 6.97 4.67
C GLN A 96 6.25 8.08 5.08
N ARG A 97 5.96 8.84 6.14
CA ARG A 97 6.74 10.03 6.52
C ARG A 97 8.26 9.79 6.61
N PRO A 98 8.76 8.68 7.22
CA PRO A 98 10.21 8.38 7.22
C PRO A 98 10.78 8.10 5.83
N LEU A 99 10.00 7.54 4.91
CA LEU A 99 10.44 7.28 3.54
C LEU A 99 10.65 8.58 2.76
N GLU A 100 9.87 9.63 3.05
CA GLU A 100 9.93 10.94 2.40
C GLU A 100 11.24 11.71 2.65
N GLU A 101 12.05 11.27 3.61
CA GLU A 101 13.39 11.81 3.87
C GLU A 101 14.42 11.36 2.82
N TYR A 102 14.21 10.21 2.22
CA TYR A 102 15.17 9.54 1.34
C TYR A 102 14.66 9.32 -0.09
N PHE A 103 13.37 9.48 -0.29
CA PHE A 103 12.68 9.28 -1.56
C PHE A 103 11.62 10.37 -1.77
N THR A 104 11.35 10.71 -3.02
CA THR A 104 10.12 11.38 -3.39
C THR A 104 9.06 10.32 -3.63
N MET A 105 8.06 10.25 -2.76
CA MET A 105 6.98 9.28 -2.83
C MET A 105 5.85 9.81 -3.72
N VAL A 106 5.43 9.01 -4.68
CA VAL A 106 4.29 9.31 -5.56
C VAL A 106 3.24 8.22 -5.35
N ASN A 107 2.07 8.63 -4.94
CA ASN A 107 0.89 7.79 -4.83
C ASN A 107 -0.22 8.35 -5.71
N TYR A 108 -1.10 7.50 -6.19
CA TYR A 108 -2.25 7.93 -6.96
C TYR A 108 -3.45 7.04 -6.67
N ASP A 109 -4.63 7.62 -6.78
CA ASP A 109 -5.86 6.83 -6.77
C ASP A 109 -6.09 6.25 -8.17
N GLN A 110 -6.09 4.94 -8.28
CA GLN A 110 -6.32 4.26 -9.54
C GLN A 110 -7.74 4.51 -10.05
N ARG A 111 -7.99 4.25 -11.33
CA ARG A 111 -9.32 4.21 -11.91
C ARG A 111 -10.27 3.39 -11.02
N GLY A 112 -11.43 3.93 -10.71
CA GLY A 112 -12.39 3.28 -9.82
C GLY A 112 -12.03 3.33 -8.32
N ALA A 113 -10.98 4.06 -7.90
CA ALA A 113 -10.57 4.15 -6.51
C ALA A 113 -10.73 5.54 -5.91
N GLY A 114 -11.16 5.62 -4.66
CA GLY A 114 -11.13 6.81 -3.82
C GLY A 114 -11.64 8.08 -4.51
N LYS A 115 -10.80 9.11 -4.53
CA LYS A 115 -11.14 10.41 -5.16
C LYS A 115 -11.33 10.28 -6.68
N THR A 116 -10.56 9.44 -7.35
CA THR A 116 -10.70 9.20 -8.79
C THR A 116 -12.07 8.58 -9.11
N TRP A 117 -12.58 7.63 -8.31
CA TRP A 117 -13.94 7.10 -8.45
C TRP A 117 -15.00 8.16 -8.15
N ARG A 118 -14.78 9.01 -7.15
CA ARG A 118 -15.71 10.09 -6.80
C ARG A 118 -15.89 11.09 -7.95
N GLU A 119 -14.81 11.42 -8.67
CA GLU A 119 -14.87 12.36 -9.81
C GLU A 119 -15.63 11.77 -11.00
N ASP A 120 -15.42 10.49 -11.32
CA ASP A 120 -16.09 9.83 -12.42
C ASP A 120 -16.28 8.32 -12.15
N HIS A 121 -17.53 7.89 -12.10
CA HIS A 121 -17.97 6.50 -11.98
C HIS A 121 -19.06 6.15 -13.02
N SER A 122 -18.99 6.81 -14.17
CA SER A 122 -19.91 6.62 -15.31
C SER A 122 -19.85 5.20 -15.87
N ASP A 123 -20.84 4.85 -16.69
CA ASP A 123 -20.87 3.59 -17.43
C ASP A 123 -19.65 3.46 -18.37
N ALA A 124 -19.15 4.58 -18.90
CA ALA A 124 -17.94 4.58 -19.73
C ALA A 124 -16.70 4.16 -18.92
N VAL A 125 -16.53 4.67 -17.69
CA VAL A 125 -15.48 4.23 -16.78
C VAL A 125 -15.69 2.76 -16.41
N ALA A 126 -16.92 2.36 -16.06
CA ALA A 126 -17.26 0.98 -15.73
C ALA A 126 -16.86 0.00 -16.85
N ALA A 127 -17.18 0.31 -18.09
CA ALA A 127 -16.85 -0.48 -19.27
C ALA A 127 -15.34 -0.54 -19.56
N SER A 128 -14.57 0.43 -19.06
CA SER A 128 -13.11 0.52 -19.24
C SER A 128 -12.31 -0.24 -18.19
N LEU A 129 -12.94 -0.80 -17.16
CA LEU A 129 -12.25 -1.53 -16.08
C LEU A 129 -11.74 -2.88 -16.58
N ARG A 130 -10.49 -2.90 -17.02
CA ARG A 130 -9.72 -4.06 -17.50
C ARG A 130 -8.29 -3.94 -16.98
N ILE A 131 -7.61 -5.04 -16.71
CA ILE A 131 -6.19 -5.04 -16.29
C ILE A 131 -5.34 -4.23 -17.25
N ARG A 132 -5.58 -4.38 -18.54
CA ARG A 132 -4.88 -3.63 -19.60
C ARG A 132 -4.99 -2.11 -19.37
N THR A 133 -6.17 -1.59 -19.07
CA THR A 133 -6.39 -0.16 -18.85
C THR A 133 -5.62 0.37 -17.64
N TYR A 134 -5.55 -0.42 -16.56
CA TYR A 134 -4.74 -0.06 -15.38
C TYR A 134 -3.25 -0.02 -15.70
N VAL A 135 -2.78 -0.91 -16.54
CA VAL A 135 -1.38 -0.90 -17.02
C VAL A 135 -1.10 0.33 -17.87
N ASP A 136 -2.00 0.66 -18.80
CA ASP A 136 -1.90 1.86 -19.65
C ASP A 136 -1.93 3.15 -18.81
N ASP A 137 -2.79 3.21 -17.80
CA ASP A 137 -2.85 4.33 -16.85
C ASP A 137 -1.53 4.45 -16.08
N LEU A 138 -1.00 3.35 -15.53
CA LEU A 138 0.27 3.36 -14.80
C LEU A 138 1.44 3.83 -15.66
N VAL A 139 1.54 3.34 -16.90
CA VAL A 139 2.57 3.77 -17.85
C VAL A 139 2.47 5.27 -18.16
N ALA A 140 1.25 5.77 -18.37
CA ALA A 140 1.01 7.18 -18.63
C ALA A 140 1.31 8.06 -17.39
N ILE A 141 0.93 7.62 -16.18
CA ILE A 141 1.25 8.26 -14.91
C ILE A 141 2.77 8.28 -14.69
N ALA A 142 3.48 7.17 -14.92
CA ALA A 142 4.93 7.13 -14.83
C ALA A 142 5.59 8.14 -15.77
N GLY A 143 5.13 8.24 -17.01
CA GLY A 143 5.57 9.25 -17.98
C GLY A 143 5.29 10.68 -17.52
N HIS A 144 4.10 10.96 -16.98
CA HIS A 144 3.71 12.25 -16.42
C HIS A 144 4.61 12.65 -15.25
N VAL A 145 4.78 11.76 -14.28
CA VAL A 145 5.59 11.99 -13.07
C VAL A 145 7.07 12.25 -13.43
N ARG A 146 7.63 11.45 -14.34
CA ARG A 146 9.00 11.64 -14.82
C ARG A 146 9.21 13.04 -15.40
N ARG A 147 8.34 13.49 -16.29
CA ARG A 147 8.42 14.84 -16.87
C ARG A 147 8.26 15.93 -15.82
N ARG A 148 7.29 15.80 -14.90
CA ARG A 148 7.03 16.78 -13.84
C ARG A 148 8.20 16.95 -12.88
N LEU A 149 8.87 15.84 -12.53
CA LEU A 149 9.98 15.83 -11.57
C LEU A 149 11.38 15.88 -12.23
N GLY A 150 11.47 15.91 -13.55
CA GLY A 150 12.75 15.92 -14.27
C GLY A 150 13.56 14.64 -14.02
N LYS A 151 12.93 13.48 -13.96
CA LYS A 151 13.59 12.19 -13.70
C LYS A 151 13.59 11.29 -14.94
N ASP A 152 14.71 10.62 -15.20
CA ASP A 152 14.82 9.69 -16.33
C ASP A 152 14.07 8.39 -16.07
N LYS A 153 14.15 7.86 -14.86
CA LYS A 153 13.48 6.64 -14.44
C LYS A 153 12.93 6.78 -13.01
N LEU A 154 12.00 5.89 -12.66
CA LEU A 154 11.40 5.78 -11.34
C LEU A 154 11.71 4.42 -10.72
N ILE A 155 11.59 4.30 -9.41
CA ILE A 155 11.43 3.02 -8.73
C ILE A 155 9.93 2.72 -8.76
N LEU A 156 9.54 1.55 -9.26
CA LEU A 156 8.17 1.08 -9.26
C LEU A 156 7.96 0.21 -8.02
N MET A 157 6.95 0.53 -7.21
CA MET A 157 6.59 -0.26 -6.03
C MET A 157 5.12 -0.63 -6.11
N GLY A 158 4.80 -1.92 -6.06
CA GLY A 158 3.43 -2.42 -6.08
C GLY A 158 3.07 -3.13 -4.78
N HIS A 159 1.82 -3.01 -4.34
CA HIS A 159 1.27 -3.75 -3.21
C HIS A 159 0.04 -4.55 -3.62
N SER A 160 0.01 -5.87 -3.32
CA SER A 160 -1.16 -6.72 -3.55
C SER A 160 -1.62 -6.68 -5.03
N TRP A 161 -2.90 -6.35 -5.31
CA TRP A 161 -3.38 -6.08 -6.69
C TRP A 161 -2.44 -5.17 -7.48
N GLY A 162 -1.88 -4.13 -6.84
CA GLY A 162 -0.94 -3.21 -7.50
C GLY A 162 0.30 -3.90 -8.06
N THR A 163 0.65 -5.09 -7.56
CA THR A 163 1.76 -5.89 -8.09
C THR A 163 1.43 -6.49 -9.47
N VAL A 164 0.16 -6.81 -9.72
CA VAL A 164 -0.29 -7.30 -11.04
C VAL A 164 -0.09 -6.21 -12.09
N VAL A 165 -0.59 -5.01 -11.82
CA VAL A 165 -0.45 -3.85 -12.72
C VAL A 165 1.03 -3.49 -12.91
N SER A 166 1.81 -3.49 -11.82
CA SER A 166 3.23 -3.15 -11.84
C SER A 166 4.08 -4.17 -12.59
N MET A 167 3.83 -5.46 -12.46
CA MET A 167 4.56 -6.49 -13.21
C MET A 167 4.36 -6.34 -14.71
N HIS A 168 3.11 -6.16 -15.18
CA HIS A 168 2.85 -5.90 -16.59
C HIS A 168 3.57 -4.64 -17.07
N ALA A 169 3.48 -3.53 -16.35
CA ALA A 169 4.13 -2.28 -16.73
C ALA A 169 5.66 -2.42 -16.78
N ALA A 170 6.28 -3.11 -15.82
CA ALA A 170 7.73 -3.33 -15.80
C ALA A 170 8.21 -4.24 -16.93
N LEU A 171 7.41 -5.24 -17.32
CA LEU A 171 7.70 -6.12 -18.47
C LEU A 171 7.60 -5.37 -19.79
N GLU A 172 6.60 -4.53 -19.96
CA GLU A 172 6.33 -3.81 -21.20
C GLU A 172 7.18 -2.54 -21.38
N ARG A 173 7.46 -1.82 -20.30
CA ARG A 173 8.16 -0.53 -20.31
C ARG A 173 9.31 -0.48 -19.29
N PRO A 174 10.29 -1.40 -19.41
CA PRO A 174 11.46 -1.42 -18.51
C PRO A 174 12.32 -0.15 -18.60
N ASP A 175 12.19 0.60 -19.69
CA ASP A 175 12.85 1.89 -19.88
C ASP A 175 12.39 2.97 -18.87
N LEU A 176 11.23 2.81 -18.26
CA LEU A 176 10.69 3.76 -17.27
C LEU A 176 11.19 3.52 -15.85
N PHE A 177 11.77 2.36 -15.55
CA PHE A 177 12.02 1.94 -14.18
C PHE A 177 13.48 1.58 -13.89
N HIS A 178 13.98 2.04 -12.74
CA HIS A 178 15.27 1.62 -12.19
C HIS A 178 15.20 0.23 -11.57
N ALA A 179 14.11 -0.04 -10.88
CA ALA A 179 13.84 -1.30 -10.18
C ALA A 179 12.33 -1.47 -9.95
N TYR A 180 11.93 -2.70 -9.71
CA TYR A 180 10.59 -3.07 -9.24
C TYR A 180 10.66 -3.63 -7.82
N VAL A 181 9.78 -3.18 -6.93
CA VAL A 181 9.57 -3.70 -5.58
C VAL A 181 8.17 -4.27 -5.49
N GLY A 182 8.05 -5.56 -5.23
CA GLY A 182 6.77 -6.23 -5.01
C GLY A 182 6.53 -6.48 -3.52
N ILE A 183 5.38 -6.02 -2.99
CA ILE A 183 4.94 -6.23 -1.60
C ILE A 183 3.62 -7.00 -1.63
N GLY A 184 3.56 -8.15 -0.95
CA GLY A 184 2.39 -9.02 -1.09
C GLY A 184 2.17 -9.38 -2.57
N GLN A 185 3.24 -9.87 -3.21
CA GLN A 185 3.29 -10.11 -4.65
C GLN A 185 2.35 -11.21 -5.09
N VAL A 186 1.59 -10.94 -6.15
CA VAL A 186 0.80 -11.93 -6.87
C VAL A 186 1.63 -12.54 -8.00
N ILE A 187 1.82 -13.86 -8.00
CA ILE A 187 2.41 -14.62 -9.13
C ILE A 187 1.33 -15.40 -9.88
N ASN A 188 0.46 -16.10 -9.18
CA ASN A 188 -0.67 -16.82 -9.77
C ASN A 188 -1.87 -16.67 -8.83
N VAL A 189 -2.95 -16.08 -9.32
CA VAL A 189 -4.12 -15.77 -8.48
C VAL A 189 -4.82 -17.05 -8.02
N ARG A 190 -5.03 -18.02 -8.91
CA ARG A 190 -5.69 -19.29 -8.54
C ARG A 190 -4.93 -20.02 -7.44
N GLU A 191 -3.60 -20.04 -7.53
CA GLU A 191 -2.74 -20.66 -6.52
C GLU A 191 -2.76 -19.87 -5.19
N ASN A 192 -2.75 -18.53 -5.25
CA ASN A 192 -2.88 -17.71 -4.05
C ASN A 192 -4.21 -17.96 -3.33
N GLU A 193 -5.32 -18.00 -4.08
CA GLU A 193 -6.63 -18.26 -3.53
C GLU A 193 -6.72 -19.65 -2.88
N ARG A 194 -6.17 -20.68 -3.53
CA ARG A 194 -6.10 -22.04 -3.01
C ARG A 194 -5.32 -22.09 -1.70
N LEU A 195 -4.10 -21.55 -1.67
CA LEU A 195 -3.25 -21.54 -0.47
C LEU A 195 -3.87 -20.74 0.69
N SER A 196 -4.53 -19.61 0.36
CA SER A 196 -5.21 -18.78 1.35
C SER A 196 -6.34 -19.52 2.03
N ILE A 197 -7.22 -20.18 1.25
CA ILE A 197 -8.38 -20.90 1.81
C ILE A 197 -7.96 -22.16 2.58
N GLU A 198 -6.94 -22.88 2.11
CA GLU A 198 -6.35 -24.02 2.80
C GLU A 198 -5.81 -23.63 4.18
N TYR A 199 -5.08 -22.53 4.26
CA TYR A 199 -4.64 -21.97 5.54
C TYR A 199 -5.83 -21.64 6.45
N GLY A 200 -6.84 -20.96 5.92
CA GLY A 200 -8.05 -20.63 6.70
C GLY A 200 -8.72 -21.87 7.28
N LEU A 201 -8.85 -22.94 6.48
CA LEU A 201 -9.46 -24.20 6.91
C LEU A 201 -8.60 -24.94 7.93
N GLU A 202 -7.29 -24.99 7.71
CA GLU A 202 -6.35 -25.59 8.66
C GLU A 202 -6.42 -24.91 10.03
N GLN A 203 -6.38 -23.58 10.06
CA GLN A 203 -6.50 -22.80 11.30
C GLN A 203 -7.86 -23.00 11.97
N ALA A 204 -8.94 -23.04 11.19
CA ALA A 204 -10.29 -23.28 11.71
C ALA A 204 -10.39 -24.65 12.41
N ARG A 205 -9.82 -25.69 11.79
CA ARG A 205 -9.76 -27.04 12.36
C ARG A 205 -8.89 -27.08 13.63
N ARG A 206 -7.71 -26.45 13.57
CA ARG A 206 -6.79 -26.37 14.71
C ARG A 206 -7.42 -25.71 15.95
N HIS A 207 -8.27 -24.71 15.74
CA HIS A 207 -8.95 -23.98 16.81
C HIS A 207 -10.35 -24.53 17.15
N GLY A 208 -10.80 -25.60 16.52
CA GLY A 208 -12.12 -26.17 16.74
C GLY A 208 -13.28 -25.24 16.36
N ASN A 209 -13.06 -24.32 15.41
CA ASN A 209 -14.05 -23.33 15.01
C ASN A 209 -15.03 -23.91 13.99
N ALA A 210 -16.10 -24.56 14.49
CA ALA A 210 -17.10 -25.23 13.66
C ALA A 210 -17.77 -24.29 12.64
N ARG A 211 -18.00 -23.01 13.01
CA ARG A 211 -18.58 -22.03 12.10
C ARG A 211 -17.64 -21.72 10.93
N ALA A 212 -16.35 -21.51 11.21
CA ALA A 212 -15.37 -21.26 10.17
C ALA A 212 -15.23 -22.44 9.21
N ILE A 213 -15.18 -23.66 9.75
CA ILE A 213 -15.11 -24.89 8.96
C ILE A 213 -16.33 -24.98 8.02
N ALA A 214 -17.55 -24.83 8.56
CA ALA A 214 -18.78 -24.92 7.76
C ALA A 214 -18.85 -23.85 6.66
N GLU A 215 -18.51 -22.58 6.99
CA GLU A 215 -18.52 -21.50 5.99
C GLU A 215 -17.46 -21.75 4.89
N ILE A 216 -16.24 -22.18 5.23
CA ILE A 216 -15.19 -22.46 4.25
C ILE A 216 -15.60 -23.68 3.36
N GLU A 217 -16.06 -24.76 3.97
CA GLU A 217 -16.45 -25.96 3.23
C GLU A 217 -17.63 -25.71 2.28
N SER A 218 -18.51 -24.73 2.57
CA SER A 218 -19.64 -24.36 1.70
C SER A 218 -19.24 -23.75 0.35
N ILE A 219 -18.00 -23.27 0.24
CA ILE A 219 -17.50 -22.65 -1.01
C ILE A 219 -16.48 -23.50 -1.76
N LEU A 220 -16.14 -24.69 -1.24
CA LEU A 220 -15.18 -25.58 -1.90
C LEU A 220 -15.79 -26.30 -3.11
N PRO A 221 -15.03 -26.59 -4.17
CA PRO A 221 -13.63 -26.19 -4.38
C PRO A 221 -13.51 -24.69 -4.65
N TYR A 222 -12.47 -24.05 -4.06
CA TYR A 222 -12.21 -22.63 -4.22
C TYR A 222 -10.73 -22.42 -4.63
N PRO A 223 -10.47 -21.59 -5.69
CA PRO A 223 -11.46 -20.87 -6.51
C PRO A 223 -12.28 -21.80 -7.40
N GLY A 224 -11.82 -23.01 -7.78
CA GLY A 224 -12.50 -23.99 -8.63
C GLY A 224 -12.84 -23.43 -10.02
N ASP A 225 -13.71 -24.15 -10.75
CA ASP A 225 -14.14 -23.76 -12.10
C ASP A 225 -15.44 -22.91 -12.08
N ALA A 226 -16.10 -22.82 -10.93
CA ALA A 226 -17.30 -22.00 -10.79
C ALA A 226 -16.94 -20.52 -10.75
N PRO A 227 -17.81 -19.63 -11.31
CA PRO A 227 -17.58 -18.19 -11.26
C PRO A 227 -17.32 -17.70 -9.83
N LEU A 228 -16.37 -16.79 -9.67
CA LEU A 228 -16.11 -16.14 -8.40
C LEU A 228 -17.22 -15.11 -8.14
N THR A 229 -18.07 -15.39 -7.16
CA THR A 229 -19.08 -14.42 -6.70
C THR A 229 -18.57 -13.65 -5.50
N ARG A 230 -19.17 -12.50 -5.26
CA ARG A 230 -18.87 -11.67 -4.09
C ARG A 230 -19.01 -12.46 -2.80
N GLU A 231 -20.05 -13.29 -2.66
CA GLU A 231 -20.30 -14.10 -1.47
C GLU A 231 -19.17 -15.09 -1.22
N ARG A 232 -18.71 -15.78 -2.27
CA ARG A 232 -17.58 -16.72 -2.17
C ARG A 232 -16.29 -16.02 -1.76
N ILE A 233 -16.00 -14.83 -2.31
CA ILE A 233 -14.81 -14.05 -1.97
C ILE A 233 -14.87 -13.55 -0.53
N VAL A 234 -16.01 -13.05 -0.07
CA VAL A 234 -16.18 -12.60 1.32
C VAL A 234 -15.85 -13.72 2.29
N ILE A 235 -16.35 -14.95 2.04
CA ILE A 235 -16.04 -16.12 2.87
C ILE A 235 -14.55 -16.48 2.77
N ALA A 236 -14.01 -16.52 1.55
CA ALA A 236 -12.62 -16.89 1.30
C ALA A 236 -11.61 -15.93 1.97
N ARG A 237 -11.95 -14.64 2.08
CA ARG A 237 -11.10 -13.63 2.73
C ARG A 237 -11.29 -13.57 4.25
N LYS A 238 -12.51 -13.79 4.73
CA LYS A 238 -12.89 -13.63 6.14
C LYS A 238 -12.01 -14.42 7.10
N TRP A 239 -11.88 -15.72 6.86
CA TRP A 239 -11.25 -16.61 7.81
C TRP A 239 -9.73 -16.59 7.78
N PRO A 240 -9.05 -16.56 6.60
CA PRO A 240 -7.61 -16.32 6.57
C PRO A 240 -7.22 -14.99 7.25
N GLN A 241 -7.99 -13.93 7.04
CA GLN A 241 -7.74 -12.63 7.70
C GLN A 241 -7.97 -12.72 9.21
N TYR A 242 -9.07 -13.38 9.67
CA TYR A 242 -9.33 -13.60 11.08
C TYR A 242 -8.18 -14.33 11.79
N TYR A 243 -7.52 -15.25 11.10
CA TYR A 243 -6.37 -15.99 11.63
C TYR A 243 -5.01 -15.30 11.36
N GLY A 244 -5.02 -14.02 11.06
CA GLY A 244 -3.79 -13.22 10.95
C GLY A 244 -3.13 -13.21 9.57
N GLY A 245 -3.78 -13.72 8.53
CA GLY A 245 -3.23 -13.78 7.17
C GLY A 245 -3.24 -12.46 6.42
N LEU A 246 -3.92 -11.42 6.92
CA LEU A 246 -3.85 -10.04 6.41
C LEU A 246 -2.95 -9.18 7.30
N SER A 247 -3.12 -9.26 8.61
CA SER A 247 -2.35 -8.53 9.62
C SER A 247 -1.81 -9.52 10.64
N ALA A 248 -0.48 -9.61 10.76
CA ALA A 248 0.18 -10.61 11.59
C ALA A 248 -0.23 -10.50 13.06
N PHE A 249 -0.56 -11.65 13.67
CA PHE A 249 -0.96 -11.75 15.08
C PHE A 249 -2.22 -10.98 15.45
N ARG A 250 -3.07 -10.63 14.48
CA ARG A 250 -4.31 -9.87 14.67
C ARG A 250 -5.49 -10.58 14.02
N SER A 251 -6.63 -10.55 14.67
CA SER A 251 -7.89 -11.04 14.11
C SER A 251 -8.68 -9.98 13.33
N ASP A 252 -8.19 -8.73 13.35
CA ASP A 252 -8.76 -7.60 12.62
C ASP A 252 -7.65 -6.69 12.05
N SER A 253 -8.03 -5.79 11.16
CA SER A 253 -7.14 -4.81 10.55
C SER A 253 -7.71 -3.39 10.68
N THR A 254 -8.33 -3.10 11.81
CA THR A 254 -8.96 -1.79 12.11
C THR A 254 -7.97 -0.63 11.94
N TYR A 255 -6.69 -0.82 12.31
CA TYR A 255 -5.65 0.19 12.13
C TYR A 255 -5.47 0.60 10.66
N PHE A 256 -5.67 -0.31 9.72
CA PHE A 256 -5.58 -0.05 8.29
C PHE A 256 -6.90 0.51 7.74
N PHE A 257 -8.00 -0.22 7.90
CA PHE A 257 -9.30 0.21 7.37
C PHE A 257 -9.83 1.48 8.03
N GLY A 258 -9.46 1.74 9.27
CA GLY A 258 -9.83 2.95 10.02
C GLY A 258 -8.96 4.18 9.74
N ALA A 259 -7.79 4.02 9.11
CA ALA A 259 -6.79 5.07 8.91
C ALA A 259 -7.34 6.33 8.22
N ALA A 260 -8.22 6.14 7.24
CA ALA A 260 -8.82 7.22 6.48
C ALA A 260 -9.61 8.23 7.34
N ARG A 261 -10.06 7.85 8.55
CA ARG A 261 -10.75 8.75 9.48
C ARG A 261 -9.85 9.88 9.98
N LEU A 262 -8.55 9.62 10.07
CA LEU A 262 -7.54 10.57 10.53
C LEU A 262 -6.73 11.18 9.37
N SER A 263 -7.06 10.84 8.14
CA SER A 263 -6.38 11.40 6.96
C SER A 263 -6.65 12.90 6.84
N PRO A 264 -5.62 13.72 6.66
CA PRO A 264 -5.79 15.12 6.29
C PRO A 264 -6.15 15.30 4.81
N ASP A 265 -5.91 14.27 3.98
CA ASP A 265 -6.04 14.34 2.52
C ASP A 265 -7.43 13.92 2.00
N TYR A 266 -8.25 13.29 2.87
CA TYR A 266 -9.56 12.75 2.52
C TYR A 266 -10.67 13.35 3.38
N ASP A 267 -11.66 13.98 2.77
CA ASP A 267 -12.87 14.45 3.44
C ASP A 267 -13.87 13.29 3.72
N ALA A 268 -15.08 13.61 4.15
CA ALA A 268 -16.09 12.61 4.47
C ALA A 268 -16.62 11.88 3.21
N GLU A 269 -16.76 12.60 2.11
CA GLU A 269 -17.26 12.07 0.83
C GLU A 269 -16.19 11.20 0.18
N ASP A 270 -14.92 11.63 0.22
CA ASP A 270 -13.78 10.84 -0.24
C ASP A 270 -13.69 9.50 0.50
N ARG A 271 -13.90 9.50 1.83
CA ARG A 271 -13.91 8.26 2.62
C ARG A 271 -15.08 7.35 2.27
N ALA A 272 -16.24 7.89 1.99
CA ALA A 272 -17.39 7.11 1.53
C ALA A 272 -17.11 6.48 0.15
N ALA A 273 -16.41 7.18 -0.72
CA ALA A 273 -16.02 6.72 -2.05
C ALA A 273 -15.06 5.51 -2.02
N ILE A 274 -14.27 5.30 -0.94
CA ILE A 274 -13.35 4.15 -0.83
C ILE A 274 -14.11 2.82 -0.99
N ASN A 275 -15.13 2.61 -0.18
CA ASN A 275 -15.88 1.34 -0.22
C ASN A 275 -16.73 1.22 -1.50
N ALA A 276 -17.36 2.31 -1.94
CA ALA A 276 -18.17 2.32 -3.15
C ALA A 276 -17.33 2.00 -4.39
N GLY A 277 -16.17 2.66 -4.54
CA GLY A 277 -15.25 2.42 -5.63
C GLY A 277 -14.64 1.02 -5.62
N SER A 278 -14.29 0.50 -4.43
CA SER A 278 -13.75 -0.85 -4.30
C SER A 278 -14.74 -1.93 -4.75
N LEU A 279 -16.02 -1.80 -4.36
CA LEU A 279 -17.07 -2.72 -4.80
C LEU A 279 -17.34 -2.60 -6.30
N PHE A 280 -17.50 -1.37 -6.80
CA PHE A 280 -17.71 -1.07 -8.21
C PHE A 280 -16.61 -1.69 -9.10
N THR A 281 -15.38 -1.62 -8.65
CA THR A 281 -14.21 -2.12 -9.40
C THR A 281 -14.07 -3.63 -9.30
N LEU A 282 -14.17 -4.19 -8.09
CA LEU A 282 -13.97 -5.61 -7.86
C LEU A 282 -14.93 -6.46 -8.71
N GLU A 283 -16.21 -6.14 -8.71
CA GLU A 283 -17.25 -6.89 -9.44
C GLU A 283 -16.96 -6.98 -10.95
N ARG A 284 -16.24 -6.01 -11.49
CA ARG A 284 -15.93 -5.90 -12.94
C ARG A 284 -14.61 -6.51 -13.35
N LEU A 285 -13.66 -6.59 -12.42
CA LEU A 285 -12.32 -7.12 -12.68
C LEU A 285 -12.15 -8.59 -12.29
N LEU A 286 -13.09 -9.15 -11.57
CA LEU A 286 -12.91 -10.43 -10.90
C LEU A 286 -12.61 -11.58 -11.85
N ASP A 287 -13.36 -11.68 -12.95
CA ASP A 287 -13.19 -12.74 -13.96
C ASP A 287 -11.83 -12.65 -14.65
N GLU A 288 -11.34 -11.44 -14.91
CA GLU A 288 -10.03 -11.23 -15.51
C GLU A 288 -8.91 -11.43 -14.47
N PHE A 289 -9.13 -10.99 -13.24
CA PHE A 289 -8.13 -11.08 -12.16
C PHE A 289 -7.80 -12.53 -11.80
N VAL A 290 -8.81 -13.42 -11.76
CA VAL A 290 -8.60 -14.82 -11.39
C VAL A 290 -7.71 -15.58 -12.38
N GLU A 291 -7.61 -15.09 -13.63
CA GLU A 291 -6.80 -15.69 -14.68
C GLU A 291 -5.34 -15.17 -14.72
N VAL A 292 -4.99 -14.23 -13.82
CA VAL A 292 -3.62 -13.70 -13.77
C VAL A 292 -2.64 -14.78 -13.34
N ASP A 293 -1.65 -15.02 -14.22
CA ASP A 293 -0.55 -15.97 -13.99
C ASP A 293 0.77 -15.47 -14.59
N PHE A 294 1.73 -15.18 -13.73
CA PHE A 294 3.10 -14.81 -14.07
C PHE A 294 4.08 -15.98 -13.86
N SER A 295 3.61 -17.18 -13.53
CA SER A 295 4.47 -18.32 -13.22
C SER A 295 5.39 -18.72 -14.37
N GLN A 296 5.01 -18.37 -15.60
CA GLN A 296 5.78 -18.66 -16.82
C GLN A 296 6.73 -17.51 -17.24
N VAL A 297 6.75 -16.40 -16.53
CA VAL A 297 7.70 -15.31 -16.78
C VAL A 297 9.08 -15.74 -16.30
N ARG A 298 9.96 -16.12 -17.25
CA ARG A 298 11.32 -16.59 -16.99
C ARG A 298 12.38 -15.50 -17.08
N ARG A 299 12.06 -14.33 -17.63
CA ARG A 299 12.96 -13.20 -17.75
C ARG A 299 12.24 -11.93 -17.31
N PHE A 300 12.87 -11.20 -16.39
CA PHE A 300 12.36 -9.92 -15.91
C PHE A 300 13.37 -8.81 -16.20
N PRO A 301 13.01 -7.77 -16.96
CA PRO A 301 14.01 -6.89 -17.59
C PRO A 301 14.60 -5.82 -16.66
N VAL A 302 14.06 -5.66 -15.45
CA VAL A 302 14.55 -4.69 -14.45
C VAL A 302 14.96 -5.41 -13.15
N PRO A 303 15.83 -4.79 -12.34
CA PRO A 303 16.10 -5.25 -10.96
C PRO A 303 14.81 -5.48 -10.18
N VAL A 304 14.71 -6.59 -9.44
CA VAL A 304 13.51 -6.96 -8.69
C VAL A 304 13.84 -7.26 -7.23
N VAL A 305 13.06 -6.66 -6.32
CA VAL A 305 13.13 -6.90 -4.88
C VAL A 305 11.74 -7.28 -4.38
N MET A 306 11.60 -8.45 -3.76
CA MET A 306 10.33 -8.92 -3.22
C MET A 306 10.33 -8.82 -1.70
N PHE A 307 9.38 -8.09 -1.13
CA PHE A 307 9.12 -8.02 0.30
C PHE A 307 8.06 -9.06 0.66
N LEU A 308 8.45 -10.03 1.47
CA LEU A 308 7.67 -11.22 1.80
C LEU A 308 7.29 -11.21 3.28
N GLY A 309 6.01 -11.13 3.60
CA GLY A 309 5.52 -11.30 4.97
C GLY A 309 5.49 -12.77 5.37
N ARG A 310 6.08 -13.10 6.52
CA ARG A 310 6.13 -14.48 7.02
C ARG A 310 4.74 -15.07 7.24
N HIS A 311 3.80 -14.22 7.58
CA HIS A 311 2.42 -14.57 7.91
C HIS A 311 1.41 -14.15 6.83
N ASP A 312 1.90 -13.78 5.62
CA ASP A 312 1.00 -13.40 4.52
C ASP A 312 0.28 -14.63 3.95
N TYR A 313 -1.02 -14.71 4.22
CA TYR A 313 -1.95 -15.65 3.62
C TYR A 313 -3.06 -14.96 2.83
N THR A 314 -2.91 -13.65 2.55
CA THR A 314 -3.67 -12.95 1.52
C THR A 314 -3.04 -13.19 0.15
N THR A 315 -1.70 -13.05 0.07
CA THR A 315 -0.88 -13.44 -1.10
C THR A 315 0.31 -14.24 -0.61
N PRO A 316 0.15 -15.57 -0.40
CA PRO A 316 1.19 -16.41 0.18
C PRO A 316 2.54 -16.32 -0.54
N ALA A 317 3.63 -16.30 0.23
CA ALA A 317 4.96 -16.07 -0.30
C ALA A 317 5.53 -17.24 -1.13
N ALA A 318 5.01 -18.46 -0.96
CA ALA A 318 5.58 -19.66 -1.61
C ALA A 318 5.64 -19.57 -3.16
N PRO A 319 4.60 -19.13 -3.86
CA PRO A 319 4.68 -18.93 -5.32
C PRO A 319 5.73 -17.89 -5.73
N VAL A 320 5.90 -16.84 -4.91
CA VAL A 320 6.89 -15.78 -5.16
C VAL A 320 8.31 -16.30 -5.02
N GLU A 321 8.60 -17.09 -3.98
CA GLU A 321 9.91 -17.71 -3.80
C GLU A 321 10.24 -18.68 -4.94
N ALA A 322 9.26 -19.49 -5.37
CA ALA A 322 9.43 -20.40 -6.49
C ALA A 322 9.77 -19.63 -7.77
N TRP A 323 9.02 -18.57 -8.08
CA TRP A 323 9.27 -17.72 -9.24
C TRP A 323 10.63 -17.02 -9.15
N LEU A 324 11.02 -16.46 -7.99
CA LEU A 324 12.32 -15.81 -7.82
C LEU A 324 13.51 -16.74 -8.02
N ARG A 325 13.38 -18.03 -7.70
CA ARG A 325 14.46 -19.00 -7.97
C ARG A 325 14.73 -19.14 -9.47
N GLU A 326 13.68 -19.14 -10.27
CA GLU A 326 13.75 -19.47 -11.69
C GLU A 326 13.90 -18.25 -12.61
N VAL A 327 13.37 -17.07 -12.22
CA VAL A 327 13.42 -15.90 -13.07
C VAL A 327 14.86 -15.39 -13.27
N ASP A 328 15.21 -15.06 -14.52
CA ASP A 328 16.41 -14.30 -14.86
C ASP A 328 16.11 -12.79 -14.78
N ALA A 329 16.88 -12.05 -13.97
CA ALA A 329 16.75 -10.61 -13.80
C ALA A 329 18.11 -9.98 -13.52
N PRO A 330 18.34 -8.70 -13.89
CA PRO A 330 19.63 -8.01 -13.66
C PRO A 330 20.07 -8.01 -12.19
N TYR A 331 19.12 -8.00 -11.30
CA TYR A 331 19.27 -8.17 -9.84
C TYR A 331 17.98 -8.74 -9.29
N LYS A 332 18.08 -9.68 -8.37
CA LYS A 332 16.89 -10.25 -7.69
C LYS A 332 17.16 -10.49 -6.22
N ARG A 333 16.21 -10.14 -5.37
CA ARG A 333 16.31 -10.31 -3.92
C ARG A 333 14.95 -10.55 -3.28
N ALA A 334 14.89 -11.51 -2.35
CA ALA A 334 13.80 -11.64 -1.40
C ALA A 334 14.22 -11.04 -0.05
N VAL A 335 13.31 -10.32 0.58
CA VAL A 335 13.46 -9.78 1.95
C VAL A 335 12.30 -10.29 2.78
N TRP A 336 12.60 -11.08 3.80
CA TRP A 336 11.59 -11.60 4.70
C TRP A 336 11.30 -10.63 5.85
N PHE A 337 10.02 -10.39 6.08
CA PHE A 337 9.47 -9.62 7.19
C PHE A 337 8.84 -10.60 8.17
N GLU A 338 9.59 -10.93 9.21
CA GLU A 338 9.29 -12.04 10.10
C GLU A 338 8.10 -11.81 11.02
N ARG A 339 7.69 -10.54 11.18
CA ARG A 339 6.56 -10.14 12.03
C ARG A 339 5.40 -9.55 11.24
N SER A 340 5.45 -9.66 9.92
CA SER A 340 4.42 -9.12 9.03
C SER A 340 3.66 -10.21 8.32
N ALA A 341 2.39 -9.91 8.04
CA ALA A 341 1.57 -10.57 7.06
C ALA A 341 1.56 -9.77 5.75
N HIS A 342 0.38 -9.45 5.23
CA HIS A 342 0.21 -8.72 3.97
C HIS A 342 0.54 -7.23 4.07
N MET A 343 0.42 -6.66 5.29
CA MET A 343 0.50 -5.22 5.54
C MET A 343 1.92 -4.76 5.93
N ILE A 344 2.94 -5.22 5.24
CA ILE A 344 4.37 -5.04 5.56
C ILE A 344 4.76 -3.60 5.92
N PRO A 345 4.44 -2.55 5.12
CA PRO A 345 4.86 -1.18 5.45
C PRO A 345 4.24 -0.64 6.74
N TRP A 346 3.08 -1.15 7.13
CA TRP A 346 2.40 -0.77 8.37
C TRP A 346 2.89 -1.57 9.57
N GLU A 347 3.28 -2.83 9.36
CA GLU A 347 3.65 -3.75 10.45
C GLU A 347 5.12 -3.67 10.81
N GLU A 348 6.01 -3.50 9.82
CA GLU A 348 7.45 -3.33 10.02
C GLU A 348 7.99 -2.11 9.23
N PRO A 349 7.52 -0.86 9.52
CA PRO A 349 7.89 0.33 8.75
C PRO A 349 9.40 0.63 8.80
N GLY A 350 10.04 0.42 9.95
CA GLY A 350 11.49 0.61 10.09
C GLY A 350 12.30 -0.35 9.22
N ARG A 351 11.91 -1.64 9.18
CA ARG A 351 12.57 -2.64 8.31
C ARG A 351 12.30 -2.35 6.84
N THR A 352 11.09 -1.88 6.51
CA THR A 352 10.75 -1.42 5.15
C THR A 352 11.68 -0.32 4.69
N LEU A 353 11.87 0.72 5.51
CA LEU A 353 12.79 1.83 5.20
C LEU A 353 14.23 1.34 4.99
N VAL A 354 14.78 0.58 5.95
CA VAL A 354 16.16 0.06 5.87
C VAL A 354 16.33 -0.79 4.60
N SER A 355 15.40 -1.68 4.29
CA SER A 355 15.47 -2.51 3.10
C SER A 355 15.43 -1.71 1.80
N LEU A 356 14.62 -0.64 1.74
CA LEU A 356 14.60 0.26 0.60
C LEU A 356 15.92 1.04 0.45
N LEU A 357 16.50 1.49 1.56
CA LEU A 357 17.78 2.22 1.56
C LEU A 357 18.95 1.34 1.12
N GLU A 358 19.02 0.12 1.61
CA GLU A 358 20.15 -0.77 1.36
C GLU A 358 20.08 -1.46 -0.01
N LEU A 359 18.89 -1.85 -0.45
CA LEU A 359 18.73 -2.73 -1.60
C LEU A 359 18.15 -2.03 -2.85
N VAL A 360 17.38 -0.97 -2.67
CA VAL A 360 16.63 -0.35 -3.78
C VAL A 360 17.20 1.01 -4.15
N ARG A 361 17.50 1.87 -3.19
CA ARG A 361 18.05 3.22 -3.44
C ARG A 361 19.35 3.18 -4.27
N PRO A 362 20.31 2.26 -4.01
CA PRO A 362 21.53 2.16 -4.84
C PRO A 362 21.26 1.88 -6.31
N LEU A 363 20.20 1.12 -6.65
CA LEU A 363 19.82 0.81 -8.03
C LEU A 363 19.37 2.05 -8.82
N ALA A 364 18.85 3.07 -8.11
CA ALA A 364 18.43 4.33 -8.72
C ALA A 364 19.52 5.41 -8.70
N THR A 365 20.59 5.25 -7.91
CA THR A 365 21.67 6.26 -7.75
C THR A 365 23.00 5.85 -8.36
N ALA A 366 23.13 4.61 -8.84
CA ALA A 366 24.38 4.08 -9.40
C ALA A 366 24.89 4.87 -10.62
N GLY A 367 24.00 5.45 -11.44
CA GLY A 367 24.35 6.30 -12.57
C GLY A 367 24.77 7.72 -12.21
N ALA A 368 24.39 8.22 -11.02
CA ALA A 368 24.70 9.58 -10.57
C ALA A 368 26.13 9.74 -10.01
N ARG A 369 26.84 8.64 -9.76
CA ARG A 369 28.24 8.65 -9.25
C ARG A 369 29.31 8.58 -10.35
N ALA A 370 28.91 8.52 -11.61
CA ALA A 370 29.80 8.38 -12.76
C ALA A 370 30.01 9.70 -13.53
N HIS A 371 29.62 10.86 -12.98
CA HIS A 371 29.86 12.20 -13.56
C HIS A 371 30.54 13.13 -12.58
#